data_e282a696579b30d94d658ade8d0acc45
#
_entry.id   e282a696579b30d94d658ade8d0acc45
#
_cell.length_a   1.000
_cell.length_b   1.000
_cell.length_c   1.000
_cell.angle_alpha   90.00
_cell.angle_beta   90.00
_cell.angle_gamma   90.00
#
_symmetry.space_group_name_H-M   'P 1'
#
loop_
_entity.id
_entity.type
_entity.pdbx_description
1 polymer ?
#
loop_
_entity_poly.entity_id
_entity_poly.type
_entity_poly.pdbx_seq_one_letter_code
_entity_poly.pdbx_strand_id
1 'polypeptide(L)'
;MSEFDYIIVGGGSAGCVLANRLTENPNVSVCLLETGPPDKTPFIQIPAMFAFLQESEYAYQYDTVPQKGFNEVTVTEGAANAVDSLGGSHPIPQSYQEKRKGFQPRGRTLGGSSSVNGMVYISCLLYTSDAADDDHC
;
A
#
# COMPACT_ATOMS: atom_id res chain seq x y z
N MET A 1 18.67 29.37 -8.30
CA MET A 1 17.95 28.11 -8.60
C MET A 1 18.71 27.02 -7.89
N SER A 2 18.02 26.14 -7.18
CA SER A 2 18.69 24.99 -6.56
C SER A 2 18.91 23.94 -7.65
N GLU A 3 20.14 23.51 -7.83
CA GLU A 3 20.53 22.45 -8.74
C GLU A 3 20.72 21.17 -7.94
N PHE A 4 20.22 20.05 -8.44
CA PHE A 4 20.39 18.74 -7.84
C PHE A 4 20.99 17.79 -8.89
N ASP A 5 21.85 16.88 -8.42
CA ASP A 5 22.44 15.86 -9.28
C ASP A 5 21.39 14.82 -9.72
N TYR A 6 20.44 14.52 -8.82
CA TYR A 6 19.35 13.56 -9.10
C TYR A 6 18.02 14.10 -8.59
N ILE A 7 16.98 13.83 -9.37
CA ILE A 7 15.59 14.07 -8.98
C ILE A 7 14.86 12.72 -8.98
N ILE A 8 14.33 12.33 -7.83
CA ILE A 8 13.54 11.11 -7.64
C ILE A 8 12.07 11.51 -7.54
N VAL A 9 11.24 10.97 -8.42
CA VAL A 9 9.79 11.22 -8.42
C VAL A 9 9.07 10.06 -7.76
N GLY A 10 8.49 10.31 -6.60
CA GLY A 10 7.80 9.35 -5.76
C GLY A 10 8.64 8.86 -4.59
N GLY A 11 8.18 9.18 -3.38
CA GLY A 11 8.78 8.77 -2.11
C GLY A 11 8.30 7.39 -1.62
N GLY A 12 7.94 6.47 -2.53
CA GLY A 12 7.60 5.10 -2.18
C GLY A 12 8.82 4.25 -1.81
N SER A 13 8.63 2.95 -1.63
CA SER A 13 9.68 2.00 -1.21
C SER A 13 10.95 2.12 -2.06
N ALA A 14 10.80 2.15 -3.39
CA ALA A 14 11.93 2.25 -4.32
C ALA A 14 12.60 3.62 -4.26
N GLY A 15 11.81 4.71 -4.23
CA GLY A 15 12.34 6.07 -4.17
C GLY A 15 13.10 6.35 -2.89
N CYS A 16 12.62 5.87 -1.76
CA CYS A 16 13.32 5.97 -0.47
C CYS A 16 14.66 5.21 -0.49
N VAL A 17 14.70 4.01 -1.09
CA VAL A 17 15.95 3.25 -1.23
C VAL A 17 16.94 3.98 -2.12
N LEU A 18 16.48 4.49 -3.28
CA LEU A 18 17.34 5.25 -4.18
C LEU A 18 17.89 6.52 -3.51
N ALA A 19 17.03 7.28 -2.82
CA ALA A 19 17.45 8.47 -2.10
C ALA A 19 18.54 8.15 -1.08
N ASN A 20 18.32 7.11 -0.27
CA ASN A 20 19.30 6.67 0.72
C ASN A 20 20.63 6.27 0.09
N ARG A 21 20.61 5.46 -0.97
CA ARG A 21 21.84 4.95 -1.60
C ARG A 21 22.62 6.03 -2.35
N LEU A 22 21.94 6.91 -3.05
CA LEU A 22 22.61 8.00 -3.77
C LEU A 22 23.26 9.01 -2.82
N THR A 23 22.65 9.26 -1.66
CA THR A 23 23.18 10.19 -0.65
C THR A 23 24.26 9.58 0.25
N GLU A 24 24.61 8.31 0.09
CA GLU A 24 25.81 7.73 0.72
C GLU A 24 27.09 8.47 0.28
N ASN A 25 27.09 9.01 -0.94
CA ASN A 25 28.13 9.92 -1.38
C ASN A 25 27.78 11.37 -0.95
N PRO A 26 28.52 11.99 -0.02
CA PRO A 26 28.22 13.33 0.47
C PRO A 26 28.34 14.44 -0.59
N ASN A 27 28.96 14.14 -1.73
CA ASN A 27 29.07 15.09 -2.84
C ASN A 27 27.90 15.03 -3.82
N VAL A 28 26.91 14.16 -3.56
CA VAL A 28 25.72 13.98 -4.40
C VAL A 28 24.52 14.62 -3.72
N SER A 29 23.85 15.50 -4.44
CA SER A 29 22.64 16.17 -4.03
C SER A 29 21.41 15.50 -4.68
N VAL A 30 20.43 15.10 -3.87
CA VAL A 30 19.23 14.41 -4.31
C VAL A 30 17.99 15.20 -3.90
N CYS A 31 17.09 15.41 -4.85
CA CYS A 31 15.74 15.92 -4.61
C CYS A 31 14.74 14.80 -4.70
N LEU A 32 14.04 14.51 -3.60
CA LEU A 32 12.93 13.54 -3.57
C LEU A 32 11.60 14.30 -3.59
N LEU A 33 10.79 14.05 -4.63
CA LEU A 33 9.47 14.65 -4.79
C LEU A 33 8.40 13.62 -4.41
N GLU A 34 7.56 13.96 -3.45
CA GLU A 34 6.40 13.17 -3.03
C GLU A 34 5.14 14.03 -3.07
N THR A 35 4.05 13.48 -3.58
CA THR A 35 2.76 14.21 -3.71
C THR A 35 1.92 14.15 -2.45
N GLY A 36 2.15 13.14 -1.61
CA GLY A 36 1.39 12.91 -0.41
C GLY A 36 1.87 13.71 0.78
N PRO A 37 1.09 13.73 1.86
CA PRO A 37 1.48 14.33 3.12
C PRO A 37 2.64 13.57 3.77
N PRO A 38 3.34 14.19 4.74
CA PRO A 38 4.33 13.50 5.55
C PRO A 38 3.71 12.31 6.31
N ASP A 39 4.48 11.25 6.51
CA ASP A 39 4.10 10.01 7.20
C ASP A 39 4.01 10.14 8.75
N LYS A 40 3.65 11.32 9.24
CA LYS A 40 3.69 11.65 10.67
C LYS A 40 2.42 11.30 11.45
N THR A 41 1.39 10.79 10.77
CA THR A 41 0.16 10.39 11.45
C THR A 41 0.39 9.15 12.31
N PRO A 42 -0.17 9.09 13.54
CA PRO A 42 -0.09 7.90 14.38
C PRO A 42 -0.73 6.67 13.70
N PHE A 43 -1.67 6.87 12.79
CA PHE A 43 -2.33 5.76 12.07
C PHE A 43 -1.37 4.95 11.20
N ILE A 44 -0.32 5.56 10.66
CA ILE A 44 0.72 4.84 9.93
C ILE A 44 1.54 3.94 10.86
N GLN A 45 1.72 4.35 12.11
CA GLN A 45 2.54 3.62 13.08
C GLN A 45 1.80 2.50 13.81
N ILE A 46 0.48 2.47 13.72
CA ILE A 46 -0.37 1.46 14.35
C ILE A 46 -0.88 0.50 13.28
N PRO A 47 -0.35 -0.75 13.22
CA PRO A 47 -0.70 -1.71 12.17
C PRO A 47 -2.19 -1.94 11.98
N ALA A 48 -2.96 -1.97 13.08
CA ALA A 48 -4.41 -2.18 13.05
C ALA A 48 -5.19 -1.05 12.37
N MET A 49 -4.56 0.09 12.13
CA MET A 49 -5.21 1.27 11.55
C MET A 49 -5.10 1.35 10.01
N PHE A 50 -4.50 0.34 9.36
CA PHE A 50 -4.29 0.33 7.91
C PHE A 50 -5.57 0.55 7.10
N ALA A 51 -6.71 0.02 7.56
CA ALA A 51 -7.98 0.17 6.87
C ALA A 51 -8.44 1.64 6.77
N PHE A 52 -8.19 2.43 7.81
CA PHE A 52 -8.49 3.87 7.79
C PHE A 52 -7.58 4.65 6.85
N LEU A 53 -6.32 4.20 6.70
CA LEU A 53 -5.37 4.86 5.82
C LEU A 53 -5.72 4.69 4.35
N GLN A 54 -6.32 3.55 3.99
CA GLN A 54 -6.67 3.26 2.59
C GLN A 54 -7.76 4.18 2.04
N GLU A 55 -8.58 4.78 2.89
CA GLU A 55 -9.65 5.72 2.51
C GLU A 55 -9.34 7.18 2.89
N SER A 56 -8.10 7.45 3.29
CA SER A 56 -7.65 8.77 3.73
C SER A 56 -6.85 9.50 2.65
N GLU A 57 -6.42 10.72 2.98
CA GLU A 57 -5.49 11.50 2.14
C GLU A 57 -4.11 10.84 1.93
N TYR A 58 -3.80 9.79 2.71
CA TYR A 58 -2.56 9.02 2.61
C TYR A 58 -2.57 7.95 1.52
N ALA A 59 -3.69 7.80 0.80
CA ALA A 59 -3.82 6.85 -0.29
C ALA A 59 -4.57 7.42 -1.49
N TYR A 60 -4.12 7.07 -2.69
CA TYR A 60 -4.93 7.19 -3.89
C TYR A 60 -6.01 6.12 -3.87
N GLN A 61 -7.22 6.51 -4.19
CA GLN A 61 -8.39 5.63 -4.22
C GLN A 61 -8.72 5.31 -5.68
N TYR A 62 -8.14 4.23 -6.18
CA TYR A 62 -8.40 3.79 -7.54
C TYR A 62 -9.41 2.66 -7.57
N ASP A 63 -10.29 2.69 -8.55
CA ASP A 63 -11.17 1.58 -8.87
C ASP A 63 -10.71 0.88 -10.15
N THR A 64 -10.89 -0.43 -10.20
CA THR A 64 -10.68 -1.17 -11.43
C THR A 64 -11.79 -0.85 -12.43
N VAL A 65 -11.47 -0.96 -13.72
CA VAL A 65 -12.51 -0.97 -14.75
C VAL A 65 -13.41 -2.21 -14.55
N PRO A 66 -14.71 -2.13 -14.88
CA PRO A 66 -15.59 -3.28 -14.81
C PRO A 66 -15.07 -4.43 -15.65
N GLN A 67 -14.94 -5.61 -15.06
CA GLN A 67 -14.45 -6.82 -15.72
C GLN A 67 -15.53 -7.90 -15.80
N LYS A 68 -15.54 -8.64 -16.90
CA LYS A 68 -16.39 -9.83 -17.02
C LYS A 68 -15.91 -10.89 -16.03
N GLY A 69 -16.80 -11.43 -15.21
CA GLY A 69 -16.46 -12.44 -14.21
C GLY A 69 -16.42 -11.93 -12.76
N PHE A 70 -16.28 -10.63 -12.53
CA PHE A 70 -16.50 -10.04 -11.21
C PHE A 70 -17.99 -9.76 -10.99
N ASN A 71 -18.84 -10.75 -11.23
CA ASN A 71 -20.28 -10.53 -11.18
C ASN A 71 -20.83 -10.45 -9.76
N GLU A 72 -20.14 -11.00 -8.78
CA GLU A 72 -20.50 -11.00 -7.37
C GLU A 72 -19.21 -11.06 -6.55
N VAL A 73 -18.60 -9.93 -6.27
CA VAL A 73 -17.73 -9.89 -5.09
C VAL A 73 -18.67 -9.80 -3.90
N THR A 74 -19.14 -10.92 -3.46
CA THR A 74 -19.56 -11.07 -2.07
C THR A 74 -18.26 -10.85 -1.29
N VAL A 75 -18.13 -9.71 -0.63
CA VAL A 75 -17.18 -9.59 0.48
C VAL A 75 -17.56 -10.77 1.36
N THR A 76 -16.71 -11.80 1.40
CA THR A 76 -17.01 -12.99 2.17
C THR A 76 -17.33 -12.51 3.58
N GLU A 77 -18.42 -12.99 4.15
CA GLU A 77 -18.84 -12.70 5.53
C GLU A 77 -17.67 -12.77 6.53
N GLY A 78 -16.63 -13.54 6.18
CA GLY A 78 -15.37 -13.60 6.92
C GLY A 78 -14.57 -12.30 7.03
N ALA A 79 -14.57 -11.45 6.00
CA ALA A 79 -13.85 -10.16 6.08
C ALA A 79 -14.69 -9.13 6.85
N ALA A 80 -16.01 -9.14 6.67
CA ALA A 80 -16.92 -8.33 7.47
C ALA A 80 -16.87 -8.73 8.96
N ASN A 81 -16.86 -10.04 9.25
CA ASN A 81 -16.76 -10.57 10.62
C ASN A 81 -15.39 -10.32 11.27
N ALA A 82 -14.31 -10.24 10.48
CA ALA A 82 -12.99 -9.89 11.01
C ALA A 82 -12.94 -8.42 11.47
N VAL A 83 -13.65 -7.54 10.79
CA VAL A 83 -13.77 -6.12 11.19
C VAL A 83 -14.67 -6.00 12.43
N ASP A 84 -15.76 -6.75 12.49
CA ASP A 84 -16.65 -6.79 13.66
C ASP A 84 -15.97 -7.38 14.90
N SER A 85 -15.10 -8.37 14.74
CA SER A 85 -14.34 -8.97 15.85
C SER A 85 -13.30 -8.02 16.46
N LEU A 86 -12.91 -6.96 15.75
CA LEU A 86 -12.05 -5.89 16.25
C LEU A 86 -12.84 -4.74 16.89
N GLY A 87 -14.16 -4.88 17.05
CA GLY A 87 -15.00 -3.99 17.85
C GLY A 87 -15.42 -2.68 17.17
N GLY A 88 -15.38 -2.62 15.85
CA GLY A 88 -15.83 -1.45 15.11
C GLY A 88 -16.72 -1.85 13.94
N SER A 89 -17.99 -1.47 13.95
CA SER A 89 -18.81 -1.48 12.75
C SER A 89 -18.33 -0.36 11.83
N HIS A 90 -17.29 -0.64 11.05
CA HIS A 90 -16.89 0.25 9.98
C HIS A 90 -17.73 -0.09 8.74
N PRO A 91 -18.40 0.89 8.13
CA PRO A 91 -19.09 0.63 6.88
C PRO A 91 -18.06 0.09 5.87
N ILE A 92 -18.40 -1.04 5.25
CA ILE A 92 -17.64 -1.53 4.10
C ILE A 92 -17.62 -0.40 3.08
N PRO A 93 -16.43 0.00 2.58
CA PRO A 93 -16.32 1.05 1.59
C PRO A 93 -17.32 0.87 0.46
N GLN A 94 -17.94 1.96 0.03
CA GLN A 94 -18.97 1.92 -0.99
C GLN A 94 -18.46 1.31 -2.30
N SER A 95 -17.15 1.47 -2.59
CA SER A 95 -16.45 0.85 -3.70
C SER A 95 -16.48 -0.69 -3.71
N TYR A 96 -16.56 -1.32 -2.54
CA TYR A 96 -16.72 -2.79 -2.41
C TYR A 96 -18.16 -3.26 -2.61
N GLN A 97 -19.12 -2.34 -2.54
CA GLN A 97 -20.55 -2.65 -2.73
C GLN A 97 -21.00 -2.55 -4.19
N GLU A 98 -20.23 -1.85 -5.02
CA GLU A 98 -20.53 -1.72 -6.44
C GLU A 98 -20.12 -2.98 -7.20
N LYS A 99 -21.07 -3.61 -7.86
CA LYS A 99 -20.83 -4.80 -8.70
C LYS A 99 -19.77 -4.47 -9.77
N ARG A 100 -18.75 -5.34 -9.90
CA ARG A 100 -17.73 -5.35 -10.96
C ARG A 100 -16.55 -4.37 -10.82
N LYS A 101 -16.45 -3.61 -9.76
CA LYS A 101 -15.28 -2.78 -9.50
C LYS A 101 -14.51 -3.29 -8.30
N GLY A 102 -13.20 -3.32 -8.38
CA GLY A 102 -12.32 -3.62 -7.25
C GLY A 102 -11.63 -2.35 -6.80
N PHE A 103 -11.70 -2.05 -5.52
CA PHE A 103 -10.96 -0.97 -4.90
C PHE A 103 -9.47 -1.31 -4.83
N GLN A 104 -8.64 -0.41 -5.34
CA GLN A 104 -7.18 -0.60 -5.47
C GLN A 104 -6.44 0.60 -4.86
N PRO A 105 -6.36 0.70 -3.54
CA PRO A 105 -5.65 1.79 -2.89
C PRO A 105 -4.15 1.71 -3.18
N ARG A 106 -3.51 2.88 -3.31
CA ARG A 106 -2.07 3.01 -3.43
C ARG A 106 -1.60 4.11 -2.51
N GLY A 107 -0.55 3.85 -1.75
CA GLY A 107 -0.02 4.83 -0.82
C GLY A 107 0.38 6.14 -1.50
N ARG A 108 0.02 7.23 -0.85
CA ARG A 108 0.31 8.61 -1.22
C ARG A 108 0.88 9.32 0.00
N THR A 109 2.11 8.97 0.33
CA THR A 109 2.85 9.52 1.47
C THR A 109 4.30 9.05 1.38
N LEU A 110 5.17 9.57 2.21
CA LEU A 110 6.53 9.03 2.35
C LEU A 110 6.45 7.53 2.75
N GLY A 111 7.22 6.70 2.06
CA GLY A 111 7.12 5.24 2.14
C GLY A 111 6.10 4.62 1.18
N GLY A 112 5.19 5.43 0.60
CA GLY A 112 4.20 4.97 -0.38
C GLY A 112 3.29 3.87 0.16
N SER A 113 3.04 2.85 -0.64
CA SER A 113 2.15 1.74 -0.25
C SER A 113 2.69 0.90 0.92
N SER A 114 4.01 0.92 1.20
CA SER A 114 4.54 0.25 2.39
C SER A 114 4.14 0.95 3.70
N SER A 115 3.80 2.24 3.65
CA SER A 115 3.31 2.98 4.82
C SER A 115 1.81 2.79 5.09
N VAL A 116 1.05 2.29 4.13
CA VAL A 116 -0.42 2.14 4.25
C VAL A 116 -0.91 0.71 4.04
N ASN A 117 -0.03 -0.26 3.88
CA ASN A 117 -0.40 -1.66 3.69
C ASN A 117 -0.85 -2.31 5.02
N GLY A 118 -1.49 -3.47 4.91
CA GLY A 118 -1.98 -4.21 6.07
C GLY A 118 -0.89 -4.96 6.84
N MET A 119 0.37 -4.90 6.42
CA MET A 119 1.53 -5.57 7.04
C MET A 119 1.29 -7.07 7.33
N VAL A 120 0.51 -7.72 6.48
CA VAL A 120 0.18 -9.14 6.63
C VAL A 120 1.40 -9.96 6.24
N TYR A 121 1.96 -10.68 7.19
CA TYR A 121 2.96 -11.70 6.94
C TYR A 121 2.28 -13.07 6.88
N ILE A 122 2.29 -13.66 5.71
CA ILE A 122 1.80 -15.03 5.52
C ILE A 122 3.02 -15.89 5.21
N SER A 123 3.43 -16.67 6.20
CA SER A 123 4.36 -17.77 5.92
C SER A 123 3.54 -18.86 5.23
N CYS A 124 3.63 -18.91 3.93
CA CYS A 124 3.07 -20.02 3.19
C CYS A 124 3.92 -21.25 3.48
N LEU A 125 3.33 -22.18 4.19
CA LEU A 125 3.93 -23.48 4.52
C LEU A 125 4.45 -24.19 3.25
N LEU A 126 5.46 -25.02 3.41
CA LEU A 126 6.01 -26.02 2.47
C LEU A 126 6.04 -25.64 0.98
N TYR A 127 4.97 -25.07 0.44
CA TYR A 127 4.86 -24.72 -0.98
C TYR A 127 5.80 -23.59 -1.41
N THR A 128 6.08 -22.61 -0.55
CA THR A 128 7.01 -21.52 -0.87
C THR A 128 8.46 -21.85 -0.53
N SER A 129 8.71 -22.75 0.40
CA SER A 129 10.05 -23.29 0.64
C SER A 129 10.44 -24.30 -0.42
N ASP A 130 9.48 -25.07 -0.95
CA ASP A 130 9.70 -26.03 -2.02
C ASP A 130 9.83 -25.33 -3.38
N ALA A 131 9.10 -24.23 -3.61
CA ALA A 131 9.22 -23.43 -4.83
C ALA A 131 10.57 -22.71 -4.99
N ALA A 132 11.33 -22.54 -3.92
CA ALA A 132 12.68 -21.99 -3.97
C ALA A 132 13.72 -23.05 -4.40
N ASP A 133 13.41 -24.34 -4.23
CA ASP A 133 14.23 -25.47 -4.65
C ASP A 133 13.82 -26.03 -6.04
N ASP A 134 12.69 -25.56 -6.58
CA ASP A 134 12.18 -25.99 -7.87
C ASP A 134 12.75 -25.08 -8.97
N ASP A 135 13.74 -25.57 -9.70
CA ASP A 135 14.40 -24.89 -10.85
C ASP A 135 13.43 -24.56 -12.01
N HIS A 136 12.13 -24.59 -11.76
CA HIS A 136 11.04 -24.41 -12.74
C HIS A 136 10.13 -23.18 -12.48
N CYS A 137 10.58 -22.24 -11.64
CA CYS A 137 9.90 -20.93 -11.49
C CYS A 137 10.52 -19.84 -12.35
#